data_54c4ba12235cf0ed82c457610cbd8fe9
#
_entry.id   54c4ba12235cf0ed82c457610cbd8fe9
#
_cell.length_a   1.000
_cell.length_b   1.000
_cell.length_c   1.000
_cell.angle_alpha   90.00
_cell.angle_beta   90.00
_cell.angle_gamma   90.00
#
_symmetry.space_group_name_H-M   'P 1'
#
loop_
_entity.id
_entity.type
_entity.pdbx_description
1 polymer ?
#
loop_
_entity_poly.entity_id
_entity_poly.type
_entity_poly.pdbx_seq_one_letter_code
_entity_poly.pdbx_strand_id
1 'polypeptide(L)'
;VKAQVKVGGRGKAGGVKIAKSPQEAAEHAKAILGMDIKGHTVRKVMIAEGADIAEEYYFSILLDRGERRYLAMCSREGGMDIETLAKERPEALAKVPVDPIDGIDDAKAREILSEAGFPESEQEAIVAAVVKLWETYRDEDATLVEVNPMIKTGDGRILAIDGKMTVDNNASFRQPDHAALVDRATTDPLELRAGELGLNYVKLDGNVGVIGNGAGLVMSTLDLSLIHISEPTRLRRI
;
A
#
# COMPACT_ATOMS: atom_id res chain seq x y z
N VAL A 1 0.32 -18.95 -7.63
CA VAL A 1 0.64 -18.01 -8.72
C VAL A 1 -0.22 -16.78 -8.57
N LYS A 2 0.40 -15.60 -8.47
CA LYS A 2 -0.29 -14.33 -8.18
C LYS A 2 0.06 -13.27 -9.23
N ALA A 3 -0.95 -12.62 -9.80
CA ALA A 3 -0.79 -11.45 -10.66
C ALA A 3 -0.09 -10.31 -9.90
N GLN A 4 0.83 -9.60 -10.55
CA GLN A 4 1.50 -8.43 -10.02
C GLN A 4 0.99 -7.18 -10.74
N VAL A 5 0.05 -6.48 -10.11
CA VAL A 5 -0.55 -5.22 -10.57
C VAL A 5 -0.73 -4.26 -9.40
N LYS A 6 -0.79 -2.95 -9.66
CA LYS A 6 -0.87 -1.88 -8.65
C LYS A 6 -2.26 -1.72 -7.98
N VAL A 7 -3.16 -2.68 -8.18
CA VAL A 7 -4.54 -2.64 -7.66
C VAL A 7 -4.85 -3.86 -6.80
N GLY A 8 -5.73 -3.67 -5.82
CA GLY A 8 -6.25 -4.74 -4.98
C GLY A 8 -7.36 -5.55 -5.67
N GLY A 9 -7.80 -6.65 -5.01
CA GLY A 9 -8.87 -7.51 -5.51
C GLY A 9 -8.44 -8.51 -6.58
N ARG A 10 -7.15 -8.78 -6.70
CA ARG A 10 -6.55 -9.73 -7.67
C ARG A 10 -7.14 -11.12 -7.59
N GLY A 11 -7.41 -11.62 -6.39
CA GLY A 11 -8.04 -12.92 -6.18
C GLY A 11 -9.46 -12.99 -6.76
N LYS A 12 -10.29 -11.97 -6.48
CA LYS A 12 -11.66 -11.87 -7.03
C LYS A 12 -11.69 -11.79 -8.56
N ALA A 13 -10.65 -11.19 -9.15
CA ALA A 13 -10.50 -11.09 -10.60
C ALA A 13 -9.91 -12.37 -11.26
N GLY A 14 -9.63 -13.43 -10.49
CA GLY A 14 -9.01 -14.65 -11.01
C GLY A 14 -7.50 -14.58 -11.22
N GLY A 15 -6.86 -13.50 -10.75
CA GLY A 15 -5.41 -13.28 -10.84
C GLY A 15 -4.59 -14.00 -9.77
N VAL A 16 -5.21 -14.84 -8.93
CA VAL A 16 -4.53 -15.68 -7.92
C VAL A 16 -5.02 -17.12 -8.08
N LYS A 17 -4.09 -18.06 -8.27
CA LYS A 17 -4.41 -19.49 -8.41
C LYS A 17 -3.42 -20.34 -7.63
N ILE A 18 -3.94 -21.40 -7.02
CA ILE A 18 -3.14 -22.43 -6.36
C ILE A 18 -2.76 -23.48 -7.40
N ALA A 19 -1.51 -23.91 -7.40
CA ALA A 19 -1.00 -24.97 -8.24
C ALA A 19 -0.43 -26.09 -7.35
N LYS A 20 -0.66 -27.33 -7.73
CA LYS A 20 -0.19 -28.53 -7.03
C LYS A 20 1.09 -29.12 -7.64
N SER A 21 1.51 -28.56 -8.79
CA SER A 21 2.74 -28.99 -9.49
C SER A 21 3.37 -27.79 -10.22
N PRO A 22 4.67 -27.89 -10.57
CA PRO A 22 5.34 -26.89 -11.40
C PRO A 22 4.68 -26.69 -12.77
N GLN A 23 4.15 -27.75 -13.36
CA GLN A 23 3.46 -27.72 -14.65
C GLN A 23 2.15 -26.92 -14.55
N GLU A 24 1.35 -27.20 -13.53
CA GLU A 24 0.12 -26.45 -13.25
C GLU A 24 0.41 -24.98 -12.92
N ALA A 25 1.51 -24.70 -12.21
CA ALA A 25 1.94 -23.33 -11.95
C ALA A 25 2.29 -22.59 -13.26
N ALA A 26 2.96 -23.25 -14.19
CA ALA A 26 3.28 -22.69 -15.50
C ALA A 26 2.01 -22.42 -16.33
N GLU A 27 1.02 -23.30 -16.30
CA GLU A 27 -0.27 -23.12 -16.98
C GLU A 27 -1.04 -21.94 -16.39
N HIS A 28 -1.11 -21.84 -15.05
CA HIS A 28 -1.74 -20.73 -14.38
C HIS A 28 -1.00 -19.40 -14.67
N ALA A 29 0.32 -19.41 -14.71
CA ALA A 29 1.10 -18.23 -15.07
C ALA A 29 0.78 -17.75 -16.48
N LYS A 30 0.71 -18.67 -17.47
CA LYS A 30 0.32 -18.34 -18.84
C LYS A 30 -1.09 -17.78 -18.95
N ALA A 31 -2.03 -18.34 -18.17
CA ALA A 31 -3.42 -17.88 -18.16
C ALA A 31 -3.60 -16.50 -17.50
N ILE A 32 -2.77 -16.16 -16.51
CA ILE A 32 -2.85 -14.90 -15.76
C ILE A 32 -2.09 -13.78 -16.49
N LEU A 33 -0.97 -14.08 -17.15
CA LEU A 33 -0.24 -13.11 -17.94
C LEU A 33 -1.10 -12.58 -19.09
N GLY A 34 -1.17 -11.27 -19.23
CA GLY A 34 -2.01 -10.59 -20.22
C GLY A 34 -3.46 -10.34 -19.80
N MET A 35 -3.92 -10.87 -18.65
CA MET A 35 -5.24 -10.52 -18.12
C MET A 35 -5.35 -9.02 -17.84
N ASP A 36 -6.53 -8.46 -17.98
CA ASP A 36 -6.87 -7.14 -17.44
C ASP A 36 -7.48 -7.30 -16.05
N ILE A 37 -6.92 -6.56 -15.09
CA ILE A 37 -7.45 -6.45 -13.73
C ILE A 37 -7.70 -4.97 -13.43
N LYS A 38 -8.93 -4.54 -13.47
CA LYS A 38 -9.34 -3.15 -13.22
C LYS A 38 -8.58 -2.13 -14.08
N GLY A 39 -8.42 -2.41 -15.38
CA GLY A 39 -7.70 -1.55 -16.32
C GLY A 39 -6.17 -1.70 -16.30
N HIS A 40 -5.65 -2.65 -15.52
CA HIS A 40 -4.21 -2.94 -15.47
C HIS A 40 -3.90 -4.28 -16.10
N THR A 41 -3.13 -4.28 -17.19
CA THR A 41 -2.65 -5.51 -17.82
C THR A 41 -1.61 -6.20 -16.96
N VAL A 42 -1.81 -7.47 -16.65
CA VAL A 42 -0.86 -8.28 -15.88
C VAL A 42 0.36 -8.60 -16.74
N ARG A 43 1.50 -8.03 -16.40
CA ARG A 43 2.79 -8.23 -17.10
C ARG A 43 3.75 -9.16 -16.35
N LYS A 44 3.51 -9.36 -15.06
CA LYS A 44 4.34 -10.19 -14.18
C LYS A 44 3.44 -11.02 -13.27
N VAL A 45 3.91 -12.21 -12.95
CA VAL A 45 3.33 -13.06 -11.90
C VAL A 45 4.39 -13.40 -10.87
N MET A 46 3.97 -13.48 -9.61
CA MET A 46 4.77 -14.03 -8.54
C MET A 46 4.38 -15.49 -8.31
N ILE A 47 5.36 -16.36 -8.20
CA ILE A 47 5.17 -17.74 -7.76
C ILE A 47 5.71 -17.84 -6.35
N ALA A 48 4.87 -18.19 -5.41
CA ALA A 48 5.20 -18.37 -4.01
C ALA A 48 4.75 -19.74 -3.54
N GLU A 49 5.38 -20.22 -2.49
CA GLU A 49 4.92 -21.42 -1.79
C GLU A 49 3.49 -21.21 -1.27
N GLY A 50 2.67 -22.26 -1.38
CA GLY A 50 1.33 -22.24 -0.81
C GLY A 50 1.38 -22.31 0.71
N ALA A 51 0.64 -21.44 1.39
CA ALA A 51 0.54 -21.45 2.83
C ALA A 51 -0.74 -22.14 3.28
N ASP A 52 -0.66 -22.92 4.36
CA ASP A 52 -1.81 -23.46 5.07
C ASP A 52 -2.37 -22.35 5.97
N ILE A 53 -3.45 -21.71 5.52
CA ILE A 53 -4.04 -20.54 6.18
C ILE A 53 -5.04 -21.01 7.24
N ALA A 54 -4.70 -20.79 8.52
CA ALA A 54 -5.60 -21.02 9.64
C ALA A 54 -6.41 -19.75 9.98
N GLU A 55 -5.75 -18.60 10.00
CA GLU A 55 -6.36 -17.30 10.31
C GLU A 55 -5.75 -16.21 9.42
N GLU A 56 -6.55 -15.18 9.10
CA GLU A 56 -6.14 -14.02 8.30
C GLU A 56 -6.30 -12.75 9.12
N TYR A 57 -5.25 -11.93 9.16
CA TYR A 57 -5.19 -10.68 9.89
C TYR A 57 -4.86 -9.52 8.96
N TYR A 58 -5.16 -8.32 9.41
CA TYR A 58 -4.74 -7.08 8.76
C TYR A 58 -3.75 -6.33 9.63
N PHE A 59 -2.72 -5.79 9.02
CA PHE A 59 -1.81 -4.86 9.67
C PHE A 59 -1.31 -3.80 8.68
N SER A 60 -1.26 -2.55 9.12
CA SER A 60 -0.61 -1.49 8.36
C SER A 60 0.01 -0.44 9.26
N ILE A 61 1.02 0.25 8.72
CA ILE A 61 1.61 1.47 9.30
C ILE A 61 1.59 2.52 8.21
N LEU A 62 1.11 3.72 8.55
CA LEU A 62 1.06 4.84 7.63
C LEU A 62 1.47 6.16 8.28
N LEU A 63 1.86 7.12 7.45
CA LEU A 63 2.09 8.49 7.88
C LEU A 63 0.75 9.25 7.92
N ASP A 64 0.29 9.54 9.15
CA ASP A 64 -0.84 10.44 9.37
C ASP A 64 -0.35 11.91 9.37
N ARG A 65 -0.55 12.57 8.22
CA ARG A 65 -0.13 13.96 8.03
C ARG A 65 -1.00 14.96 8.81
N GLY A 66 -2.26 14.61 9.06
CA GLY A 66 -3.19 15.44 9.82
C GLY A 66 -2.76 15.55 11.27
N GLU A 67 -2.48 14.41 11.87
CA GLU A 67 -2.04 14.29 13.26
C GLU A 67 -0.52 14.42 13.44
N ARG A 68 0.25 14.51 12.35
CA ARG A 68 1.72 14.64 12.33
C ARG A 68 2.45 13.52 13.09
N ARG A 69 1.97 12.29 12.93
CA ARG A 69 2.51 11.09 13.58
C ARG A 69 2.32 9.88 12.69
N TYR A 70 2.86 8.77 13.07
CA TYR A 70 2.53 7.51 12.43
C TYR A 70 1.27 6.90 13.05
N LEU A 71 0.57 6.11 12.27
CA LEU A 71 -0.62 5.39 12.69
C LEU A 71 -0.46 3.92 12.34
N ALA A 72 -0.53 3.06 13.35
CA ALA A 72 -0.67 1.63 13.16
C ALA A 72 -2.15 1.26 13.13
N MET A 73 -2.56 0.47 12.15
CA MET A 73 -3.89 -0.11 12.09
C MET A 73 -3.78 -1.62 12.11
N CYS A 74 -4.63 -2.27 12.90
CA CYS A 74 -4.62 -3.71 13.08
C CYS A 74 -6.04 -4.26 13.21
N SER A 75 -6.28 -5.44 12.61
CA SER A 75 -7.54 -6.17 12.76
C SER A 75 -7.30 -7.67 12.76
N ARG A 76 -8.11 -8.40 13.51
CA ARG A 76 -8.19 -9.86 13.44
C ARG A 76 -8.88 -10.36 12.16
N GLU A 77 -9.40 -9.46 11.36
CA GLU A 77 -10.08 -9.76 10.11
C GLU A 77 -9.24 -9.24 8.93
N GLY A 78 -8.55 -10.17 8.28
CA GLY A 78 -7.73 -9.91 7.10
C GLY A 78 -8.35 -10.45 5.82
N GLY A 79 -7.65 -10.28 4.69
CA GLY A 79 -8.07 -10.79 3.40
C GLY A 79 -9.28 -10.07 2.78
N MET A 80 -9.77 -9.02 3.42
CA MET A 80 -10.94 -8.26 2.99
C MET A 80 -10.59 -6.78 2.68
N ASP A 81 -11.57 -6.06 2.12
CA ASP A 81 -11.45 -4.63 1.86
C ASP A 81 -11.52 -3.85 3.18
N ILE A 82 -10.40 -3.21 3.55
CA ILE A 82 -10.27 -2.54 4.84
C ILE A 82 -11.12 -1.26 4.93
N GLU A 83 -11.39 -0.61 3.80
CA GLU A 83 -12.23 0.59 3.77
C GLU A 83 -13.68 0.22 4.07
N THR A 84 -14.13 -0.92 3.58
CA THR A 84 -15.43 -1.49 3.92
C THR A 84 -15.51 -1.86 5.40
N LEU A 85 -14.48 -2.54 5.93
CA LEU A 85 -14.42 -2.88 7.36
C LEU A 85 -14.49 -1.62 8.23
N ALA A 86 -13.70 -0.60 7.88
CA ALA A 86 -13.67 0.66 8.64
C ALA A 86 -15.01 1.42 8.65
N LYS A 87 -15.86 1.23 7.63
CA LYS A 87 -17.19 1.84 7.55
C LYS A 87 -18.26 1.03 8.27
N GLU A 88 -18.26 -0.28 8.06
CA GLU A 88 -19.33 -1.16 8.55
C GLU A 88 -19.11 -1.58 10.00
N ARG A 89 -17.84 -1.81 10.38
CA ARG A 89 -17.44 -2.28 11.71
C ARG A 89 -16.17 -1.59 12.19
N PRO A 90 -16.23 -0.26 12.46
CA PRO A 90 -15.05 0.53 12.85
C PRO A 90 -14.38 -0.01 14.13
N GLU A 91 -15.13 -0.68 15.01
CA GLU A 91 -14.63 -1.32 16.24
C GLU A 91 -13.74 -2.55 15.98
N ALA A 92 -13.85 -3.17 14.81
CA ALA A 92 -13.00 -4.30 14.41
C ALA A 92 -11.61 -3.86 13.89
N LEU A 93 -11.40 -2.55 13.71
CA LEU A 93 -10.15 -1.97 13.23
C LEU A 93 -9.53 -1.07 14.30
N ALA A 94 -8.55 -1.60 15.03
CA ALA A 94 -7.76 -0.81 15.96
C ALA A 94 -6.93 0.24 15.21
N LYS A 95 -6.82 1.45 15.79
CA LYS A 95 -6.05 2.58 15.27
C LYS A 95 -5.21 3.15 16.39
N VAL A 96 -3.93 2.81 16.40
CA VAL A 96 -3.01 3.16 17.48
C VAL A 96 -1.97 4.15 16.98
N PRO A 97 -1.88 5.34 17.59
CA PRO A 97 -0.83 6.30 17.28
C PRO A 97 0.54 5.75 17.63
N VAL A 98 1.51 6.02 16.76
CA VAL A 98 2.91 5.63 16.96
C VAL A 98 3.78 6.88 16.94
N ASP A 99 4.56 7.06 18.00
CA ASP A 99 5.52 8.15 18.10
C ASP A 99 6.66 7.93 17.07
N PRO A 100 7.05 8.96 16.30
CA PRO A 100 8.12 8.82 15.31
C PRO A 100 9.50 8.52 15.89
N ILE A 101 9.74 8.83 17.14
CA ILE A 101 11.04 8.62 17.82
C ILE A 101 11.08 7.24 18.44
N ASP A 102 10.06 6.90 19.22
CA ASP A 102 10.00 5.63 19.97
C ASP A 102 9.67 4.45 19.04
N GLY A 103 8.83 4.68 18.02
CA GLY A 103 8.45 3.67 17.04
C GLY A 103 7.59 2.54 17.62
N ILE A 104 7.80 1.33 17.09
CA ILE A 104 7.12 0.12 17.55
C ILE A 104 8.16 -0.88 18.04
N ASP A 105 8.29 -0.97 19.36
CA ASP A 105 8.96 -2.05 20.05
C ASP A 105 7.97 -3.16 20.44
N ASP A 106 8.43 -4.18 21.17
CA ASP A 106 7.58 -5.29 21.64
C ASP A 106 6.41 -4.81 22.51
N ALA A 107 6.62 -3.79 23.35
CA ALA A 107 5.58 -3.26 24.22
C ALA A 107 4.49 -2.55 23.40
N LYS A 108 4.89 -1.70 22.46
CA LYS A 108 3.97 -1.00 21.56
C LYS A 108 3.26 -1.99 20.62
N ALA A 109 3.95 -3.02 20.14
CA ALA A 109 3.31 -4.08 19.35
C ALA A 109 2.21 -4.81 20.14
N ARG A 110 2.45 -5.14 21.40
CA ARG A 110 1.44 -5.75 22.29
C ARG A 110 0.26 -4.81 22.55
N GLU A 111 0.50 -3.53 22.75
CA GLU A 111 -0.56 -2.51 22.85
C GLU A 111 -1.45 -2.53 21.61
N ILE A 112 -0.86 -2.48 20.39
CA ILE A 112 -1.59 -2.51 19.13
C ILE A 112 -2.43 -3.79 19.00
N LEU A 113 -1.86 -4.94 19.33
CA LEU A 113 -2.54 -6.23 19.26
C LEU A 113 -3.67 -6.33 20.30
N SER A 114 -3.48 -5.80 21.49
CA SER A 114 -4.51 -5.77 22.54
C SER A 114 -5.69 -4.90 22.14
N GLU A 115 -5.43 -3.72 21.59
CA GLU A 115 -6.48 -2.83 21.05
C GLU A 115 -7.25 -3.48 19.89
N ALA A 116 -6.59 -4.32 19.09
CA ALA A 116 -7.21 -5.11 18.01
C ALA A 116 -7.93 -6.38 18.54
N GLY A 117 -7.94 -6.61 19.84
CA GLY A 117 -8.65 -7.73 20.48
C GLY A 117 -7.96 -9.09 20.34
N PHE A 118 -6.64 -9.12 20.15
CA PHE A 118 -5.88 -10.38 20.17
C PHE A 118 -5.68 -10.87 21.60
N PRO A 119 -6.02 -12.14 21.91
CA PRO A 119 -5.71 -12.73 23.20
C PRO A 119 -4.20 -12.72 23.47
N GLU A 120 -3.80 -12.50 24.71
CA GLU A 120 -2.39 -12.45 25.11
C GLU A 120 -1.61 -13.70 24.67
N SER A 121 -2.27 -14.86 24.74
CA SER A 121 -1.68 -16.14 24.33
C SER A 121 -1.34 -16.26 22.83
N GLU A 122 -1.91 -15.38 21.98
CA GLU A 122 -1.69 -15.38 20.54
C GLU A 122 -0.70 -14.30 20.10
N GLN A 123 -0.40 -13.34 20.97
CA GLN A 123 0.36 -12.14 20.60
C GLN A 123 1.84 -12.44 20.32
N GLU A 124 2.47 -13.36 21.03
CA GLU A 124 3.93 -13.59 20.98
C GLU A 124 4.46 -13.77 19.55
N ALA A 125 3.82 -14.62 18.76
CA ALA A 125 4.22 -14.87 17.38
C ALA A 125 3.97 -13.65 16.46
N ILE A 126 2.94 -12.86 16.74
CA ILE A 126 2.52 -11.71 15.92
C ILE A 126 3.40 -10.49 16.24
N VAL A 127 3.80 -10.30 17.50
CA VAL A 127 4.67 -9.19 17.94
C VAL A 127 5.93 -9.11 17.08
N ALA A 128 6.64 -10.22 16.91
CA ALA A 128 7.85 -10.26 16.10
C ALA A 128 7.60 -9.81 14.63
N ALA A 129 6.46 -10.18 14.06
CA ALA A 129 6.08 -9.77 12.71
C ALA A 129 5.77 -8.25 12.66
N VAL A 130 5.04 -7.71 13.64
CA VAL A 130 4.70 -6.29 13.73
C VAL A 130 5.96 -5.43 13.88
N VAL A 131 6.89 -5.82 14.78
CA VAL A 131 8.17 -5.13 14.95
C VAL A 131 8.99 -5.16 13.65
N LYS A 132 9.03 -6.32 12.97
CA LYS A 132 9.73 -6.44 11.68
C LYS A 132 9.13 -5.56 10.59
N LEU A 133 7.81 -5.40 10.55
CA LEU A 133 7.14 -4.50 9.61
C LEU A 133 7.44 -3.03 9.93
N TRP A 134 7.55 -2.68 11.21
CA TRP A 134 8.01 -1.35 11.63
C TRP A 134 9.44 -1.08 11.21
N GLU A 135 10.37 -2.01 11.45
CA GLU A 135 11.75 -1.89 10.98
C GLU A 135 11.80 -1.65 9.47
N THR A 136 11.03 -2.43 8.70
CA THR A 136 10.92 -2.25 7.25
C THR A 136 10.37 -0.87 6.90
N TYR A 137 9.31 -0.40 7.58
CA TYR A 137 8.73 0.92 7.37
C TYR A 137 9.76 2.03 7.58
N ARG A 138 10.51 1.97 8.69
CA ARG A 138 11.52 2.96 9.07
C ARG A 138 12.73 2.92 8.14
N ASP A 139 13.27 1.74 7.90
CA ASP A 139 14.56 1.57 7.24
C ASP A 139 14.47 1.80 5.72
N GLU A 140 13.30 1.57 5.13
CA GLU A 140 13.02 1.79 3.70
C GLU A 140 12.37 3.16 3.42
N ASP A 141 12.33 4.06 4.39
CA ASP A 141 11.66 5.36 4.25
C ASP A 141 10.24 5.24 3.70
N ALA A 142 9.48 4.30 4.21
CA ALA A 142 8.13 4.09 3.75
C ALA A 142 7.16 5.13 4.31
N THR A 143 6.12 5.45 3.56
CA THR A 143 4.95 6.24 4.00
C THR A 143 3.72 5.38 4.21
N LEU A 144 3.77 4.14 3.72
CA LEU A 144 2.79 3.08 3.97
C LEU A 144 3.49 1.72 3.88
N VAL A 145 3.25 0.88 4.87
CA VAL A 145 3.44 -0.57 4.80
C VAL A 145 2.12 -1.21 5.20
N GLU A 146 1.56 -2.03 4.34
CA GLU A 146 0.29 -2.71 4.54
C GLU A 146 0.46 -4.19 4.23
N VAL A 147 -0.02 -5.05 5.11
CA VAL A 147 -0.08 -6.50 4.92
C VAL A 147 -1.53 -6.95 5.04
N ASN A 148 -2.08 -7.44 3.92
CA ASN A 148 -3.48 -7.85 3.82
C ASN A 148 -3.66 -9.03 2.83
N PRO A 149 -3.69 -10.28 3.34
CA PRO A 149 -3.61 -10.63 4.75
C PRO A 149 -2.18 -10.88 5.26
N MET A 150 -1.98 -10.64 6.54
CA MET A 150 -1.02 -11.36 7.37
C MET A 150 -1.71 -12.62 7.87
N ILE A 151 -1.07 -13.76 7.76
CA ILE A 151 -1.70 -15.04 8.11
C ILE A 151 -1.03 -15.73 9.27
N LYS A 152 -1.83 -16.49 10.01
CA LYS A 152 -1.35 -17.54 10.90
C LYS A 152 -1.55 -18.88 10.22
N THR A 153 -0.49 -19.66 10.12
CA THR A 153 -0.53 -21.01 9.56
C THR A 153 -0.98 -22.04 10.58
N GLY A 154 -1.39 -23.25 10.14
CA GLY A 154 -1.81 -24.32 11.03
C GLY A 154 -0.70 -24.79 11.99
N ASP A 155 0.58 -24.58 11.66
CA ASP A 155 1.76 -24.83 12.51
C ASP A 155 2.15 -23.61 13.38
N GLY A 156 1.33 -22.53 13.36
CA GLY A 156 1.48 -21.36 14.24
C GLY A 156 2.45 -20.27 13.73
N ARG A 157 3.03 -20.39 12.53
CA ARG A 157 3.87 -19.33 11.95
C ARG A 157 3.04 -18.16 11.49
N ILE A 158 3.60 -16.96 11.60
CA ILE A 158 3.01 -15.72 11.06
C ILE A 158 3.74 -15.36 9.77
N LEU A 159 2.98 -15.17 8.69
CA LEU A 159 3.51 -14.88 7.37
C LEU A 159 2.80 -13.69 6.73
N ALA A 160 3.54 -12.79 6.11
CA ALA A 160 3.01 -11.75 5.23
C ALA A 160 2.91 -12.35 3.82
N ILE A 161 1.70 -12.68 3.37
CA ILE A 161 1.52 -13.30 2.05
C ILE A 161 1.11 -12.33 0.95
N ASP A 162 0.66 -11.15 1.33
CA ASP A 162 0.41 -10.04 0.42
C ASP A 162 0.76 -8.74 1.11
N GLY A 163 1.62 -7.96 0.48
CA GLY A 163 2.08 -6.69 1.02
C GLY A 163 2.01 -5.58 -0.02
N LYS A 164 1.73 -4.38 0.47
CA LYS A 164 1.80 -3.13 -0.29
C LYS A 164 2.66 -2.15 0.47
N MET A 165 3.61 -1.55 -0.23
CA MET A 165 4.51 -0.56 0.35
C MET A 165 4.55 0.67 -0.54
N THR A 166 4.54 1.84 0.09
CA THR A 166 4.77 3.12 -0.58
C THR A 166 5.98 3.77 0.08
N VAL A 167 7.00 4.06 -0.70
CA VAL A 167 8.23 4.70 -0.23
C VAL A 167 8.19 6.20 -0.49
N ASP A 168 8.93 6.96 0.30
CA ASP A 168 9.10 8.40 0.09
C ASP A 168 10.15 8.66 -0.99
N ASN A 169 9.71 9.15 -2.15
CA ASN A 169 10.63 9.50 -3.25
C ASN A 169 11.63 10.59 -2.87
N ASN A 170 11.35 11.41 -1.85
CA ASN A 170 12.31 12.41 -1.37
C ASN A 170 13.50 11.78 -0.66
N ALA A 171 13.39 10.53 -0.22
CA ALA A 171 14.47 9.77 0.39
C ALA A 171 15.37 9.02 -0.62
N SER A 172 15.11 9.14 -1.93
CA SER A 172 15.83 8.42 -2.99
C SER A 172 17.35 8.61 -2.96
N PHE A 173 17.84 9.74 -2.42
CA PHE A 173 19.27 10.00 -2.28
C PHE A 173 19.98 9.04 -1.30
N ARG A 174 19.25 8.44 -0.36
CA ARG A 174 19.77 7.47 0.60
C ARG A 174 19.24 6.04 0.36
N GLN A 175 18.32 5.88 -0.59
CA GLN A 175 17.70 4.61 -1.00
C GLN A 175 17.95 4.32 -2.50
N PRO A 176 19.22 4.16 -2.94
CA PRO A 176 19.54 4.02 -4.36
C PRO A 176 18.93 2.77 -5.00
N ASP A 177 18.73 1.71 -4.22
CA ASP A 177 18.19 0.43 -4.69
C ASP A 177 16.71 0.52 -5.09
N HIS A 178 15.96 1.50 -4.56
CA HIS A 178 14.56 1.71 -4.92
C HIS A 178 14.37 2.04 -6.41
N ALA A 179 15.39 2.62 -7.07
CA ALA A 179 15.33 2.91 -8.49
C ALA A 179 15.13 1.65 -9.36
N ALA A 180 15.64 0.50 -8.90
CA ALA A 180 15.47 -0.79 -9.57
C ALA A 180 14.05 -1.37 -9.44
N LEU A 181 13.26 -0.90 -8.46
CA LEU A 181 11.91 -1.37 -8.20
C LEU A 181 10.85 -0.64 -9.03
N VAL A 182 11.21 0.44 -9.72
CA VAL A 182 10.28 1.21 -10.57
C VAL A 182 9.76 0.34 -11.71
N ASP A 183 8.45 0.14 -11.77
CA ASP A 183 7.81 -0.55 -12.88
C ASP A 183 7.58 0.42 -14.05
N ARG A 184 8.60 0.55 -14.90
CA ARG A 184 8.57 1.45 -16.07
C ARG A 184 7.44 1.11 -17.05
N ALA A 185 6.99 -0.13 -17.09
CA ALA A 185 5.95 -0.56 -18.02
C ALA A 185 4.54 -0.11 -17.63
N THR A 186 4.32 0.25 -16.37
CA THR A 186 3.03 0.72 -15.82
C THR A 186 3.04 2.20 -15.44
N THR A 187 4.19 2.88 -15.60
CA THR A 187 4.34 4.31 -15.33
C THR A 187 4.02 5.11 -16.60
N ASP A 188 3.35 6.25 -16.46
CA ASP A 188 3.05 7.13 -17.60
C ASP A 188 4.35 7.52 -18.31
N PRO A 189 4.42 7.45 -19.65
CA PRO A 189 5.63 7.78 -20.41
C PRO A 189 6.13 9.21 -20.18
N LEU A 190 5.23 10.17 -19.93
CA LEU A 190 5.62 11.56 -19.64
C LEU A 190 6.19 11.69 -18.23
N GLU A 191 5.66 10.95 -17.25
CA GLU A 191 6.24 10.90 -15.90
C GLU A 191 7.65 10.29 -15.93
N LEU A 192 7.84 9.20 -16.69
CA LEU A 192 9.17 8.60 -16.87
C LEU A 192 10.14 9.60 -17.52
N ARG A 193 9.70 10.27 -18.57
CA ARG A 193 10.53 11.27 -19.28
C ARG A 193 10.87 12.44 -18.40
N ALA A 194 9.93 12.95 -17.62
CA ALA A 194 10.17 14.02 -16.67
C ALA A 194 11.19 13.60 -15.61
N GLY A 195 11.08 12.39 -15.05
CA GLY A 195 12.04 11.85 -14.09
C GLY A 195 13.46 11.75 -14.66
N GLU A 196 13.63 11.34 -15.91
CA GLU A 196 14.92 11.31 -16.62
C GLU A 196 15.56 12.71 -16.76
N LEU A 197 14.74 13.76 -16.77
CA LEU A 197 15.17 15.16 -16.85
C LEU A 197 15.29 15.82 -15.46
N GLY A 198 15.11 15.10 -14.37
CA GLY A 198 15.11 15.65 -13.01
C GLY A 198 13.89 16.52 -12.70
N LEU A 199 12.79 16.33 -13.43
CA LEU A 199 11.53 17.06 -13.26
C LEU A 199 10.49 16.16 -12.62
N ASN A 200 9.55 16.77 -11.86
CA ASN A 200 8.35 16.11 -11.38
C ASN A 200 7.18 16.41 -12.33
N TYR A 201 6.51 15.39 -12.78
CA TYR A 201 5.31 15.50 -13.62
C TYR A 201 4.19 14.64 -13.03
N VAL A 202 3.00 15.20 -12.93
CA VAL A 202 1.80 14.47 -12.52
C VAL A 202 0.73 14.71 -13.57
N LYS A 203 0.24 13.64 -14.19
CA LYS A 203 -0.86 13.69 -15.14
C LYS A 203 -2.18 13.62 -14.39
N LEU A 204 -2.99 14.67 -14.55
CA LEU A 204 -4.37 14.75 -14.08
C LEU A 204 -5.32 14.70 -15.28
N ASP A 205 -6.59 14.40 -15.02
CA ASP A 205 -7.62 14.50 -16.03
C ASP A 205 -7.94 15.97 -16.28
N GLY A 206 -7.72 16.44 -17.49
CA GLY A 206 -7.96 17.83 -17.89
C GLY A 206 -7.17 18.25 -19.11
N ASN A 207 -7.39 19.50 -19.54
CA ASN A 207 -6.78 20.11 -20.72
C ASN A 207 -5.95 21.37 -20.40
N VAL A 208 -5.72 21.66 -19.11
CA VAL A 208 -4.89 22.78 -18.65
C VAL A 208 -3.61 22.26 -18.04
N GLY A 209 -2.44 22.73 -18.52
CA GLY A 209 -1.15 22.41 -17.94
C GLY A 209 -0.66 23.53 -17.02
N VAL A 210 -0.08 23.18 -15.89
CA VAL A 210 0.55 24.10 -14.95
C VAL A 210 2.02 23.75 -14.79
N ILE A 211 2.89 24.74 -14.92
CA ILE A 211 4.35 24.60 -14.72
C ILE A 211 4.78 25.58 -13.62
N GLY A 212 5.55 25.12 -12.67
CA GLY A 212 6.09 25.96 -11.59
C GLY A 212 7.41 25.41 -11.04
N ASN A 213 8.13 26.24 -10.29
CA ASN A 213 9.44 25.90 -9.73
C ASN A 213 9.38 25.01 -8.48
N GLY A 214 8.18 24.62 -8.03
CA GLY A 214 8.00 23.77 -6.86
C GLY A 214 6.58 23.27 -6.74
N ALA A 215 6.42 22.11 -6.11
CA ALA A 215 5.14 21.41 -5.95
C ALA A 215 4.09 22.29 -5.24
N GLY A 216 4.48 23.02 -4.18
CA GLY A 216 3.59 23.90 -3.44
C GLY A 216 3.00 25.01 -4.31
N LEU A 217 3.84 25.65 -5.14
CA LEU A 217 3.38 26.69 -6.07
C LEU A 217 2.44 26.13 -7.14
N VAL A 218 2.74 24.95 -7.69
CA VAL A 218 1.90 24.28 -8.67
C VAL A 218 0.54 23.91 -8.06
N MET A 219 0.53 23.32 -6.87
CA MET A 219 -0.72 22.98 -6.17
C MET A 219 -1.57 24.21 -5.85
N SER A 220 -0.96 25.29 -5.34
CA SER A 220 -1.68 26.54 -5.08
C SER A 220 -2.23 27.15 -6.37
N THR A 221 -1.52 27.05 -7.49
CA THR A 221 -1.98 27.53 -8.79
C THR A 221 -3.18 26.69 -9.29
N LEU A 222 -3.14 25.38 -9.09
CA LEU A 222 -4.27 24.49 -9.42
C LEU A 222 -5.49 24.82 -8.58
N ASP A 223 -5.35 25.00 -7.28
CA ASP A 223 -6.45 25.37 -6.38
C ASP A 223 -7.09 26.70 -6.79
N LEU A 224 -6.28 27.71 -7.07
CA LEU A 224 -6.77 29.01 -7.55
C LEU A 224 -7.46 28.88 -8.91
N SER A 225 -6.94 28.06 -9.83
CA SER A 225 -7.56 27.87 -11.14
C SER A 225 -8.93 27.18 -11.01
N LEU A 226 -9.06 26.19 -10.12
CA LEU A 226 -10.32 25.51 -9.83
C LEU A 226 -11.37 26.47 -9.27
N ILE A 227 -10.98 27.36 -8.33
CA ILE A 227 -11.87 28.38 -7.76
C ILE A 227 -12.38 29.33 -8.85
N HIS A 228 -11.50 29.75 -9.76
CA HIS A 228 -11.87 30.69 -10.84
C HIS A 228 -12.64 30.06 -11.99
N ILE A 229 -12.38 28.77 -12.29
CA ILE A 229 -13.05 28.04 -13.38
C ILE A 229 -14.42 27.54 -12.93
N SER A 230 -14.57 27.12 -11.68
CA SER A 230 -15.83 26.57 -11.16
C SER A 230 -16.86 27.63 -10.75
N GLU A 231 -16.48 28.91 -10.64
CA GLU A 231 -17.39 30.00 -10.32
C GLU A 231 -17.37 31.14 -11.37
N PRO A 232 -17.71 30.91 -12.64
CA PRO A 232 -17.73 31.96 -13.67
C PRO A 232 -18.79 33.05 -13.41
N THR A 233 -19.71 32.86 -12.47
CA THR A 233 -20.78 33.77 -12.12
C THR A 233 -20.38 34.87 -11.15
N ARG A 234 -19.27 34.76 -10.43
CA ARG A 234 -18.83 35.80 -9.48
C ARG A 234 -18.21 37.04 -10.15
N LEU A 235 -17.64 36.90 -11.35
CA LEU A 235 -17.01 37.99 -12.08
C LEU A 235 -18.01 38.87 -12.88
N ARG A 236 -19.31 38.56 -12.88
CA ARG A 236 -20.36 39.37 -13.57
C ARG A 236 -21.08 40.36 -12.66
N ARG A 237 -20.60 40.61 -11.45
CA ARG A 237 -21.21 41.54 -10.50
C ARG A 237 -20.25 42.62 -9.97
N ILE A 238 -19.34 43.09 -10.80
CA ILE A 238 -18.60 44.33 -10.55
C ILE A 238 -18.92 45.28 -11.72
#